data_d2f23efeb0a7a651af28fbe64146b0a7
#
_entry.id   d2f23efeb0a7a651af28fbe64146b0a7
#
_cell.length_a   1.000
_cell.length_b   1.000
_cell.length_c   1.000
_cell.angle_alpha   90.00
_cell.angle_beta   90.00
_cell.angle_gamma   90.00
#
_symmetry.space_group_name_H-M   'P 1'
#
loop_
_entity.id
_entity.type
_entity.pdbx_description
1 polymer ?
#
loop_
_entity_poly.entity_id
_entity_poly.type
_entity_poly.pdbx_seq_one_letter_code
_entity_poly.pdbx_strand_id
1 'polypeptide(L)'
;MSIYILSESVVMQHKITLPQLKKYDITQKVIEALADAESRTILFTIIRRGKTASDLSASLKIPLSSVYKKLSDLEKLTLIQVEKTILSEKGRRFKIYRSRINKSEISIKKP
;
A
#
# COMPACT_ATOMS: atom_id res chain seq x y z
N MET A 1 -1.20 13.96 -23.92
CA MET A 1 -1.23 12.60 -24.48
C MET A 1 -1.57 11.59 -23.39
N SER A 2 -2.40 10.64 -23.71
CA SER A 2 -2.81 9.63 -22.75
C SER A 2 -1.73 8.56 -22.57
N ILE A 3 -1.41 8.24 -21.32
CA ILE A 3 -0.49 7.15 -20.99
C ILE A 3 -1.04 5.81 -21.52
N TYR A 4 -2.36 5.66 -21.52
CA TYR A 4 -3.01 4.43 -22.00
C TYR A 4 -2.75 4.18 -23.48
N ILE A 5 -2.77 5.22 -24.30
CA ILE A 5 -2.47 5.10 -25.71
C ILE A 5 -1.04 4.62 -25.90
N LEU A 6 -0.10 5.19 -25.15
CA LEU A 6 1.30 4.76 -25.20
C LEU A 6 1.45 3.30 -24.77
N SER A 7 0.74 2.90 -23.72
CA SER A 7 0.79 1.52 -23.22
C SER A 7 0.29 0.53 -24.24
N GLU A 8 -0.83 0.81 -24.88
CA GLU A 8 -1.37 -0.06 -25.93
C GLU A 8 -0.42 -0.15 -27.11
N SER A 9 0.13 0.98 -27.51
CA SER A 9 1.09 1.03 -28.61
C SER A 9 2.32 0.18 -28.31
N VAL A 10 2.84 0.30 -27.09
CA VAL A 10 4.01 -0.48 -26.66
C VAL A 10 3.69 -1.98 -26.66
N VAL A 11 2.53 -2.37 -26.13
CA VAL A 11 2.12 -3.78 -26.09
C VAL A 11 2.05 -4.36 -27.50
N MET A 12 1.44 -3.63 -28.43
CA MET A 12 1.26 -4.11 -29.80
C MET A 12 2.58 -4.15 -30.57
N GLN A 13 3.42 -3.15 -30.37
CA GLN A 13 4.68 -3.04 -31.13
C GLN A 13 5.80 -3.93 -30.60
N HIS A 14 5.85 -4.10 -29.29
CA HIS A 14 6.97 -4.80 -28.64
C HIS A 14 6.62 -6.20 -28.18
N LYS A 15 5.41 -6.67 -28.43
CA LYS A 15 4.98 -8.03 -28.10
C LYS A 15 5.32 -8.40 -26.65
N ILE A 16 4.86 -7.56 -25.71
CA ILE A 16 5.11 -7.77 -24.29
C ILE A 16 4.48 -9.09 -23.83
N THR A 17 5.23 -9.88 -23.07
CA THR A 17 4.76 -11.16 -22.55
C THR A 17 3.77 -10.98 -21.39
N LEU A 18 3.00 -12.03 -21.07
CA LEU A 18 2.07 -11.99 -19.93
C LEU A 18 2.76 -11.65 -18.61
N PRO A 19 3.92 -12.24 -18.25
CA PRO A 19 4.61 -11.85 -17.04
C PRO A 19 5.00 -10.38 -17.00
N GLN A 20 5.39 -9.80 -18.12
CA GLN A 20 5.72 -8.38 -18.21
C GLN A 20 4.48 -7.51 -18.02
N LEU A 21 3.34 -7.91 -18.59
CA LEU A 21 2.07 -7.20 -18.40
C LEU A 21 1.61 -7.25 -16.94
N LYS A 22 1.75 -8.40 -16.30
CA LYS A 22 1.39 -8.53 -14.88
C LYS A 22 2.26 -7.64 -14.00
N LYS A 23 3.56 -7.58 -14.27
CA LYS A 23 4.47 -6.72 -13.54
C LYS A 23 4.10 -5.25 -13.73
N TYR A 24 3.76 -4.87 -14.94
CA TYR A 24 3.32 -3.51 -15.25
C TYR A 24 2.04 -3.17 -14.46
N ASP A 25 1.06 -4.08 -14.43
CA ASP A 25 -0.20 -3.88 -13.71
C ASP A 25 0.03 -3.70 -12.21
N ILE A 26 0.90 -4.52 -11.61
CA ILE A 26 1.24 -4.40 -10.19
C ILE A 26 1.91 -3.05 -9.92
N THR A 27 2.84 -2.64 -10.77
CA THR A 27 3.52 -1.36 -10.64
C THR A 27 2.52 -0.20 -10.69
N GLN A 28 1.58 -0.27 -11.62
CA GLN A 28 0.54 0.74 -11.74
C GLN A 28 -0.32 0.82 -10.48
N LYS A 29 -0.69 -0.31 -9.90
CA LYS A 29 -1.47 -0.35 -8.66
C LYS A 29 -0.72 0.21 -7.47
N VAL A 30 0.59 -0.04 -7.39
CA VAL A 30 1.44 0.54 -6.35
C VAL A 30 1.47 2.07 -6.50
N ILE A 31 1.65 2.55 -7.71
CA ILE A 31 1.64 3.99 -7.99
C ILE A 31 0.31 4.61 -7.58
N GLU A 32 -0.81 3.97 -7.92
CA GLU A 32 -2.14 4.45 -7.54
C GLU A 32 -2.31 4.50 -6.02
N ALA A 33 -1.86 3.46 -5.32
CA ALA A 33 -1.94 3.42 -3.87
C ALA A 33 -1.13 4.55 -3.23
N LEU A 34 0.08 4.79 -3.73
CA LEU A 34 0.93 5.86 -3.21
C LEU A 34 0.47 7.25 -3.61
N ALA A 35 -0.33 7.36 -4.67
CA ALA A 35 -0.93 8.63 -5.07
C ALA A 35 -2.11 9.01 -4.19
N ASP A 36 -2.77 8.03 -3.57
CA ASP A 36 -3.85 8.31 -2.62
C ASP A 36 -3.26 8.86 -1.32
N ALA A 37 -3.66 10.08 -0.96
CA ALA A 37 -3.09 10.77 0.19
C ALA A 37 -3.29 10.01 1.49
N GLU A 38 -4.46 9.43 1.69
CA GLU A 38 -4.74 8.69 2.92
C GLU A 38 -3.95 7.39 3.00
N SER A 39 -3.85 6.65 1.91
CA SER A 39 -3.04 5.43 1.85
C SER A 39 -1.57 5.73 2.11
N ARG A 40 -1.07 6.80 1.52
CA ARG A 40 0.32 7.22 1.70
C ARG A 40 0.58 7.62 3.15
N THR A 41 -0.35 8.35 3.77
CA THR A 41 -0.23 8.74 5.17
C THR A 41 -0.23 7.53 6.10
N ILE A 42 -1.11 6.57 5.85
CA ILE A 42 -1.15 5.33 6.61
C ILE A 42 0.20 4.60 6.50
N LEU A 43 0.68 4.44 5.28
CA LEU A 43 1.93 3.72 5.02
C LEU A 43 3.11 4.37 5.76
N PHE A 44 3.24 5.69 5.67
CA PHE A 44 4.33 6.41 6.35
C PHE A 44 4.21 6.35 7.86
N THR A 45 2.98 6.36 8.39
CA THR A 45 2.76 6.29 9.83
C THR A 45 3.26 4.97 10.40
N ILE A 46 3.06 3.87 9.69
CA ILE A 46 3.43 2.54 10.19
C ILE A 46 4.84 2.10 9.78
N ILE A 47 5.63 2.96 9.16
CA ILE A 47 7.05 2.69 8.93
C ILE A 47 7.82 2.66 10.24
N ARG A 48 7.57 3.63 11.10
CA ARG A 48 8.30 3.76 12.36
C ARG A 48 7.80 2.83 13.43
N ARG A 49 6.49 2.67 13.53
CA ARG A 49 5.86 1.89 14.57
C ARG A 49 4.59 1.25 14.04
N GLY A 50 4.41 -0.02 14.35
CA GLY A 50 3.17 -0.70 14.01
C GLY A 50 1.98 -0.08 14.74
N LYS A 51 0.83 -0.05 14.09
CA LYS A 51 -0.40 0.52 14.60
C LYS A 51 -1.57 -0.40 14.30
N THR A 52 -2.59 -0.35 15.15
CA THR A 52 -3.86 -1.00 14.85
C THR A 52 -4.68 -0.11 13.92
N ALA A 53 -5.70 -0.69 13.29
CA ALA A 53 -6.61 0.08 12.46
C ALA A 53 -7.31 1.17 13.27
N SER A 54 -7.69 0.86 14.52
CA SER A 54 -8.33 1.84 15.42
C SER A 54 -7.40 3.00 15.74
N ASP A 55 -6.12 2.71 16.00
CA ASP A 55 -5.12 3.76 16.24
C ASP A 55 -4.99 4.68 15.04
N LEU A 56 -4.93 4.10 13.86
CA LEU A 56 -4.82 4.88 12.63
C LEU A 56 -6.05 5.74 12.39
N SER A 57 -7.24 5.16 12.61
CA SER A 57 -8.49 5.90 12.47
C SER A 57 -8.53 7.10 13.41
N ALA A 58 -8.17 6.89 14.67
CA ALA A 58 -8.21 7.95 15.67
C ALA A 58 -7.18 9.04 15.39
N SER A 59 -5.92 8.66 15.12
CA SER A 59 -4.85 9.63 14.96
C SER A 59 -4.91 10.38 13.63
N LEU A 60 -5.34 9.74 12.57
CA LEU A 60 -5.40 10.34 11.23
C LEU A 60 -6.77 10.92 10.90
N LYS A 61 -7.76 10.72 11.78
CA LYS A 61 -9.13 11.20 11.59
C LYS A 61 -9.74 10.68 10.29
N ILE A 62 -9.49 9.40 10.02
CA ILE A 62 -10.05 8.69 8.89
C ILE A 62 -11.10 7.69 9.42
N PRO A 63 -12.28 7.59 8.80
CA PRO A 63 -13.28 6.60 9.25
C PRO A 63 -12.69 5.20 9.28
N LEU A 64 -13.03 4.43 10.30
CA LEU A 64 -12.46 3.09 10.49
C LEU A 64 -12.69 2.17 9.30
N SER A 65 -13.86 2.23 8.68
CA SER A 65 -14.17 1.44 7.50
C SER A 65 -13.23 1.77 6.34
N SER A 66 -12.90 3.05 6.18
CA SER A 66 -11.95 3.49 5.16
C SER A 66 -10.54 3.00 5.46
N VAL A 67 -10.15 3.04 6.73
CA VAL A 67 -8.83 2.53 7.15
C VAL A 67 -8.71 1.05 6.81
N TYR A 68 -9.71 0.23 7.15
CA TYR A 68 -9.68 -1.20 6.85
C TYR A 68 -9.60 -1.46 5.36
N LYS A 69 -10.34 -0.71 4.56
CA LYS A 69 -10.28 -0.87 3.12
C LYS A 69 -8.89 -0.57 2.58
N LYS A 70 -8.31 0.54 3.01
CA LYS A 70 -6.98 0.94 2.55
C LYS A 70 -5.89 -0.01 3.04
N LEU A 71 -5.99 -0.49 4.28
CA LEU A 71 -5.07 -1.51 4.78
C LEU A 71 -5.17 -2.79 3.97
N SER A 72 -6.38 -3.23 3.63
CA SER A 72 -6.57 -4.41 2.81
C SER A 72 -5.92 -4.26 1.43
N ASP A 73 -6.11 -3.11 0.80
CA ASP A 73 -5.52 -2.85 -0.50
C ASP A 73 -3.99 -2.83 -0.44
N LEU A 74 -3.43 -2.18 0.58
CA LEU A 74 -1.98 -2.12 0.77
C LEU A 74 -1.40 -3.51 1.08
N GLU A 75 -2.13 -4.32 1.83
CA GLU A 75 -1.71 -5.67 2.15
C GLU A 75 -1.69 -6.56 0.90
N LYS A 76 -2.68 -6.43 0.03
CA LYS A 76 -2.72 -7.15 -1.24
C LYS A 76 -1.54 -6.80 -2.14
N LEU A 77 -1.05 -5.58 -2.05
CA LEU A 77 0.12 -5.13 -2.80
C LEU A 77 1.42 -5.50 -2.09
N THR A 78 1.34 -6.17 -0.95
CA THR A 78 2.48 -6.55 -0.11
C THR A 78 3.31 -5.39 0.40
N LEU A 79 2.71 -4.19 0.48
CA LEU A 79 3.38 -3.01 1.01
C LEU A 79 3.36 -2.97 2.54
N ILE A 80 2.40 -3.67 3.15
CA ILE A 80 2.28 -3.77 4.59
C ILE A 80 2.04 -5.21 5.01
N GLN A 81 2.24 -5.48 6.29
CA GLN A 81 2.00 -6.80 6.85
C GLN A 81 1.45 -6.68 8.26
N VAL A 82 0.84 -7.74 8.74
CA VAL A 82 0.46 -7.83 10.14
C VAL A 82 1.71 -8.25 10.90
N GLU A 83 2.23 -7.36 11.75
CA GLU A 83 3.42 -7.64 12.54
C GLU A 83 3.12 -8.62 13.67
N LYS A 84 2.01 -8.38 14.37
CA LYS A 84 1.54 -9.26 15.42
C LYS A 84 0.06 -9.02 15.69
N THR A 85 -0.56 -9.99 16.35
CA THR A 85 -1.94 -9.87 16.78
C THR A 85 -1.95 -9.83 18.30
N ILE A 86 -2.61 -8.83 18.86
CA ILE A 86 -2.75 -8.66 20.30
C ILE A 86 -4.13 -9.17 20.71
N LEU A 87 -4.18 -9.92 21.81
CA LEU A 87 -5.44 -10.36 22.39
C LEU A 87 -5.73 -9.48 23.61
N SER A 88 -6.88 -8.81 23.60
CA SER A 88 -7.31 -7.99 24.72
C SER A 88 -7.86 -8.87 25.83
N GLU A 89 -8.02 -8.30 27.04
CA GLU A 89 -8.61 -9.00 28.18
C GLU A 89 -10.01 -9.53 27.89
N LYS A 90 -10.74 -8.87 27.01
CA LYS A 90 -12.10 -9.26 26.63
C LYS A 90 -12.13 -10.27 25.47
N GLY A 91 -10.98 -10.80 25.07
CA GLY A 91 -10.90 -11.77 24.00
C GLY A 91 -10.93 -11.18 22.60
N ARG A 92 -10.87 -9.87 22.45
CA ARG A 92 -10.80 -9.23 21.13
C ARG A 92 -9.40 -9.31 20.56
N ARG A 93 -9.30 -9.56 19.29
CA ARG A 93 -8.02 -9.61 18.59
C ARG A 93 -7.81 -8.30 17.85
N PHE A 94 -6.63 -7.71 18.05
CA PHE A 94 -6.21 -6.49 17.35
C PHE A 94 -4.96 -6.80 16.55
N LYS A 95 -5.04 -6.54 15.25
CA LYS A 95 -3.89 -6.70 14.37
C LYS A 95 -3.06 -5.43 14.39
N ILE A 96 -1.75 -5.59 14.54
CA ILE A 96 -0.81 -4.48 14.42
C ILE A 96 -0.19 -4.55 13.04
N TYR A 97 -0.42 -3.51 12.26
CA TYR A 97 0.07 -3.39 10.89
C TYR A 97 1.40 -2.66 10.87
N ARG A 98 2.30 -3.13 10.05
CA ARG A 98 3.61 -2.52 9.89
C ARG A 98 3.95 -2.42 8.41
N SER A 99 4.62 -1.35 8.01
CA SER A 99 5.10 -1.22 6.65
C SER A 99 6.20 -2.24 6.38
N ARG A 100 6.17 -2.84 5.20
CA ARG A 100 7.26 -3.69 4.71
C ARG A 100 8.33 -2.86 4.02
N ILE A 101 8.03 -1.61 3.73
CA ILE A 101 8.95 -0.68 3.10
C ILE A 101 9.58 0.15 4.21
N ASN A 102 10.90 0.23 4.23
CA ASN A 102 11.57 1.09 5.18
C ASN A 102 11.77 2.48 4.58
N LYS A 103 12.18 3.43 5.42
CA LYS A 103 12.34 4.81 5.01
C LYS A 103 13.34 4.97 3.87
N SER A 104 14.40 4.18 3.86
CA SER A 104 15.42 4.27 2.82
C SER A 104 14.93 3.78 1.46
N GLU A 105 13.96 2.85 1.45
CA GLU A 105 13.38 2.35 0.21
C GLU A 105 12.43 3.35 -0.43
N ILE A 106 11.78 4.18 0.38
CA ILE A 106 10.86 5.21 -0.11
C ILE A 106 11.62 6.43 -0.58
N SER A 107 12.75 6.75 0.06
CA SER A 107 13.55 7.90 -0.29
C SER A 107 14.12 7.74 -1.69
N ILE A 108 13.83 8.72 -2.54
CA ILE A 108 14.47 8.76 -3.85
C ILE A 108 15.91 9.14 -3.62
N LYS A 109 16.80 8.21 -3.96
CA LYS A 109 18.24 8.52 -3.83
C LYS A 109 18.59 9.56 -4.87
N LYS A 110 19.14 10.65 -4.42
CA LYS A 110 19.66 11.65 -5.34
C LYS A 110 20.86 11.06 -6.05
N PRO A 111 20.94 11.22 -7.35
CA PRO A 111 22.08 10.73 -8.10
C PRO A 111 23.38 11.41 -7.67
#